data_93648a7befbbc2b2adaec18c428b9f39
#
_entry.id   93648a7befbbc2b2adaec18c428b9f39
#
_cell.length_a   1.000
_cell.length_b   1.000
_cell.length_c   1.000
_cell.angle_alpha   90.00
_cell.angle_beta   90.00
_cell.angle_gamma   90.00
#
_symmetry.space_group_name_H-M   'P 1'
#
loop_
_entity.id
_entity.type
_entity.pdbx_description
1 polymer ?
#
loop_
_entity_poly.entity_id
_entity_poly.type
_entity_poly.pdbx_seq_one_letter_code
_entity_poly.pdbx_strand_id
1 'polypeptide(L)'
;TLKNFSKEPVSKVVFDLQPDLNKCRHEIHESEINTFEADLKSSTRFLIDNDIYTSIEIDGDYESGELVERIYRNPEVSPVAFRPKLKVLSLDIETGERGELLCLGLYSDNYKKSFVSAGKTSKRKFVVSCKDEEEILEKFKEEFLDFDPDVITGWSVIDFDFAYLRDLFEKYKINFSLGRTTEKSRLKIESNFFRSSTLKVSGRLVLDGL
;
A
#
# COMPACT_ATOMS: atom_id res chain seq x y z
N THR A 1 -27.62 -20.15 -18.52
CA THR A 1 -27.64 -20.76 -17.19
C THR A 1 -26.21 -20.91 -16.71
N LEU A 2 -25.87 -20.31 -15.54
CA LEU A 2 -24.56 -20.45 -14.94
C LEU A 2 -24.34 -21.89 -14.48
N LYS A 3 -23.09 -22.34 -14.55
CA LYS A 3 -22.69 -23.70 -14.13
C LYS A 3 -21.39 -23.65 -13.35
N ASN A 4 -21.23 -24.55 -12.37
CA ASN A 4 -19.96 -24.80 -11.69
C ASN A 4 -18.98 -25.59 -12.57
N PHE A 5 -17.77 -25.91 -12.07
CA PHE A 5 -16.76 -26.69 -12.80
C PHE A 5 -17.22 -28.13 -13.12
N SER A 6 -18.13 -28.68 -12.32
CA SER A 6 -18.76 -29.99 -12.57
C SER A 6 -19.92 -29.92 -13.58
N LYS A 7 -20.16 -28.75 -14.20
CA LYS A 7 -21.27 -28.45 -15.14
C LYS A 7 -22.67 -28.51 -14.53
N GLU A 8 -22.78 -28.51 -13.22
CA GLU A 8 -24.07 -28.44 -12.52
C GLU A 8 -24.58 -26.99 -12.52
N PRO A 9 -25.94 -26.81 -12.62
CA PRO A 9 -26.52 -25.47 -12.61
C PRO A 9 -26.32 -24.78 -11.27
N VAL A 10 -25.95 -23.49 -11.31
CA VAL A 10 -25.80 -22.63 -10.12
C VAL A 10 -26.57 -21.34 -10.29
N SER A 11 -26.95 -20.71 -9.18
CA SER A 11 -27.59 -19.40 -9.15
C SER A 11 -26.61 -18.33 -8.65
N LYS A 12 -26.59 -17.16 -9.30
CA LYS A 12 -25.87 -15.97 -8.83
C LYS A 12 -26.74 -15.23 -7.83
N VAL A 13 -26.20 -14.97 -6.64
CA VAL A 13 -26.84 -14.11 -5.63
C VAL A 13 -26.05 -12.80 -5.56
N VAL A 14 -26.74 -11.67 -5.60
CA VAL A 14 -26.15 -10.33 -5.62
C VAL A 14 -26.68 -9.55 -4.42
N PHE A 15 -25.82 -8.78 -3.79
CA PHE A 15 -26.12 -7.93 -2.63
C PHE A 15 -25.64 -6.51 -2.90
N ASP A 16 -26.41 -5.52 -2.43
CA ASP A 16 -26.03 -4.11 -2.51
C ASP A 16 -24.97 -3.74 -1.48
N LEU A 17 -24.94 -4.45 -0.33
CA LEU A 17 -24.05 -4.18 0.76
C LEU A 17 -23.19 -5.38 1.14
N GLN A 18 -21.91 -5.14 1.38
CA GLN A 18 -20.95 -6.16 1.83
C GLN A 18 -21.33 -6.87 3.16
N PRO A 19 -21.91 -6.19 4.17
CA PRO A 19 -22.38 -6.86 5.38
C PRO A 19 -23.45 -7.90 5.12
N ASP A 20 -24.41 -7.64 4.22
CA ASP A 20 -25.49 -8.58 3.88
C ASP A 20 -24.96 -9.81 3.16
N LEU A 21 -24.00 -9.61 2.24
CA LEU A 21 -23.28 -10.73 1.59
C LEU A 21 -22.59 -11.61 2.64
N ASN A 22 -21.87 -11.01 3.58
CA ASN A 22 -21.15 -11.76 4.62
C ASN A 22 -22.10 -12.55 5.53
N LYS A 23 -23.23 -11.96 5.92
CA LYS A 23 -24.24 -12.60 6.73
C LYS A 23 -24.86 -13.80 5.97
N CYS A 24 -25.32 -13.59 4.76
CA CYS A 24 -25.91 -14.63 3.93
C CYS A 24 -24.91 -15.78 3.65
N ARG A 25 -23.65 -15.46 3.38
CA ARG A 25 -22.59 -16.47 3.20
C ARG A 25 -22.43 -17.35 4.42
N HIS A 26 -22.50 -16.78 5.63
CA HIS A 26 -22.42 -17.52 6.89
C HIS A 26 -23.64 -18.46 7.06
N GLU A 27 -24.85 -17.96 6.85
CA GLU A 27 -26.09 -18.73 6.93
C GLU A 27 -26.14 -19.89 5.91
N ILE A 28 -25.69 -19.67 4.68
CA ILE A 28 -25.58 -20.69 3.64
C ILE A 28 -24.56 -21.78 4.02
N HIS A 29 -23.43 -21.35 4.59
CA HIS A 29 -22.40 -22.29 5.04
C HIS A 29 -22.89 -23.16 6.21
N GLU A 30 -23.62 -22.58 7.18
CA GLU A 30 -24.24 -23.32 8.28
C GLU A 30 -25.33 -24.31 7.81
N SER A 31 -25.93 -24.03 6.65
CA SER A 31 -26.93 -24.92 6.01
C SER A 31 -26.31 -25.99 5.14
N GLU A 32 -24.98 -26.18 5.17
CA GLU A 32 -24.22 -27.14 4.36
C GLU A 32 -24.43 -27.02 2.85
N ILE A 33 -24.84 -25.84 2.36
CA ILE A 33 -25.01 -25.55 0.93
C ILE A 33 -23.68 -25.12 0.34
N ASN A 34 -23.27 -25.77 -0.75
CA ASN A 34 -22.04 -25.44 -1.45
C ASN A 34 -22.13 -24.05 -2.09
N THR A 35 -21.15 -23.21 -1.81
CA THR A 35 -20.97 -21.91 -2.45
C THR A 35 -19.70 -21.91 -3.31
N PHE A 36 -19.73 -21.14 -4.40
CA PHE A 36 -18.60 -20.97 -5.32
C PHE A 36 -18.26 -19.49 -5.40
N GLU A 37 -16.97 -19.15 -5.40
CA GLU A 37 -16.45 -17.78 -5.50
C GLU A 37 -16.96 -16.82 -4.38
N ALA A 38 -17.51 -17.38 -3.30
CA ALA A 38 -18.06 -16.59 -2.19
C ALA A 38 -16.98 -15.93 -1.31
N ASP A 39 -15.72 -16.33 -1.46
CA ASP A 39 -14.53 -15.81 -0.77
C ASP A 39 -13.80 -14.71 -1.55
N LEU A 40 -14.20 -14.45 -2.79
CA LEU A 40 -13.61 -13.39 -3.59
C LEU A 40 -13.91 -12.00 -3.00
N LYS A 41 -12.87 -11.16 -2.94
CA LYS A 41 -13.05 -9.75 -2.56
C LYS A 41 -13.88 -9.03 -3.62
N SER A 42 -14.74 -8.10 -3.19
CA SER A 42 -15.62 -7.32 -4.09
C SER A 42 -14.83 -6.59 -5.19
N SER A 43 -13.64 -6.05 -4.86
CA SER A 43 -12.75 -5.42 -5.85
C SER A 43 -12.25 -6.41 -6.90
N THR A 44 -11.86 -7.62 -6.48
CA THR A 44 -11.40 -8.66 -7.41
C THR A 44 -12.56 -9.13 -8.29
N ARG A 45 -13.75 -9.31 -7.72
CA ARG A 45 -14.95 -9.66 -8.46
C ARG A 45 -15.31 -8.61 -9.51
N PHE A 46 -15.23 -7.32 -9.14
CA PHE A 46 -15.45 -6.21 -10.07
C PHE A 46 -14.49 -6.27 -11.27
N LEU A 47 -13.19 -6.50 -11.02
CA LEU A 47 -12.20 -6.61 -12.09
C LEU A 47 -12.50 -7.79 -13.03
N ILE A 48 -12.87 -8.96 -12.48
CA ILE A 48 -13.23 -10.15 -13.25
C ILE A 48 -14.49 -9.89 -14.11
N ASP A 49 -15.54 -9.33 -13.52
CA ASP A 49 -16.81 -9.10 -14.21
C ASP A 49 -16.71 -8.05 -15.34
N ASN A 50 -15.68 -7.20 -15.32
CA ASN A 50 -15.42 -6.17 -16.33
C ASN A 50 -14.20 -6.49 -17.23
N ASP A 51 -13.66 -7.71 -17.18
CA ASP A 51 -12.48 -8.14 -17.97
C ASP A 51 -11.24 -7.25 -17.78
N ILE A 52 -11.07 -6.67 -16.58
CA ILE A 52 -9.98 -5.78 -16.24
C ILE A 52 -8.79 -6.59 -15.67
N TYR A 53 -7.68 -6.65 -16.39
CA TYR A 53 -6.49 -7.42 -15.99
C TYR A 53 -5.34 -6.54 -15.47
N THR A 54 -5.21 -5.31 -15.98
CA THR A 54 -4.07 -4.45 -15.67
C THR A 54 -4.46 -3.00 -15.45
N SER A 55 -4.81 -2.29 -16.50
CA SER A 55 -5.09 -0.87 -16.49
C SER A 55 -6.55 -0.59 -16.82
N ILE A 56 -7.04 0.51 -16.30
CA ILE A 56 -8.42 0.97 -16.51
C ILE A 56 -8.42 2.34 -17.18
N GLU A 57 -9.39 2.55 -18.04
CA GLU A 57 -9.83 3.86 -18.48
C GLU A 57 -11.04 4.28 -17.63
N ILE A 58 -11.05 5.52 -17.20
CA ILE A 58 -12.11 6.07 -16.34
C ILE A 58 -12.75 7.22 -17.11
N ASP A 59 -14.05 7.13 -17.33
CA ASP A 59 -14.86 8.17 -17.95
C ASP A 59 -15.94 8.66 -16.99
N GLY A 60 -16.10 9.98 -16.89
CA GLY A 60 -17.07 10.63 -16.04
C GLY A 60 -16.57 11.97 -15.48
N ASP A 61 -17.46 12.64 -14.78
CA ASP A 61 -17.16 13.88 -14.09
C ASP A 61 -16.21 13.66 -12.90
N TYR A 62 -15.32 14.60 -12.64
CA TYR A 62 -14.39 14.54 -11.53
C TYR A 62 -14.28 15.86 -10.78
N GLU A 63 -13.89 15.76 -9.53
CA GLU A 63 -13.49 16.87 -8.66
C GLU A 63 -11.95 16.86 -8.50
N SER A 64 -11.33 18.02 -8.33
CA SER A 64 -9.90 18.10 -7.97
C SER A 64 -9.72 17.73 -6.50
N GLY A 65 -8.74 16.89 -6.20
CA GLY A 65 -8.38 16.53 -4.83
C GLY A 65 -7.14 17.27 -4.33
N GLU A 66 -6.96 17.31 -3.02
CA GLU A 66 -5.77 17.92 -2.40
C GLU A 66 -4.51 17.04 -2.56
N LEU A 67 -4.68 15.72 -2.47
CA LEU A 67 -3.58 14.73 -2.51
C LEU A 67 -3.56 13.91 -3.80
N VAL A 68 -4.57 14.05 -4.64
CA VAL A 68 -4.74 13.41 -5.95
C VAL A 68 -5.30 14.41 -6.94
N GLU A 69 -4.95 14.28 -8.21
CA GLU A 69 -5.41 15.23 -9.23
C GLU A 69 -6.92 15.14 -9.46
N ARG A 70 -7.49 13.95 -9.42
CA ARG A 70 -8.88 13.69 -9.78
C ARG A 70 -9.55 12.73 -8.83
N ILE A 71 -10.77 13.04 -8.44
CA ILE A 71 -11.67 12.21 -7.65
C ILE A 71 -12.93 11.98 -8.47
N TYR A 72 -13.19 10.76 -8.84
CA TYR A 72 -14.39 10.35 -9.55
C TYR A 72 -15.39 9.72 -8.59
N ARG A 73 -16.68 9.92 -8.84
CA ARG A 73 -17.77 9.30 -8.09
C ARG A 73 -18.65 8.46 -9.02
N ASN A 74 -18.61 7.14 -8.85
CA ASN A 74 -19.32 6.18 -9.69
C ASN A 74 -19.08 6.38 -11.21
N PRO A 75 -17.81 6.47 -11.64
CA PRO A 75 -17.49 6.65 -13.06
C PRO A 75 -17.78 5.39 -13.87
N GLU A 76 -17.82 5.53 -15.18
CA GLU A 76 -17.67 4.40 -16.08
C GLU A 76 -16.22 3.94 -16.11
N VAL A 77 -16.01 2.62 -16.08
CA VAL A 77 -14.69 2.03 -16.04
C VAL A 77 -14.59 0.93 -17.08
N SER A 78 -13.58 0.98 -17.91
CA SER A 78 -13.32 -0.01 -18.95
C SER A 78 -11.86 -0.49 -18.97
N PRO A 79 -11.57 -1.70 -19.47
CA PRO A 79 -10.20 -2.17 -19.61
C PRO A 79 -9.47 -1.43 -20.72
N VAL A 80 -8.19 -1.09 -20.47
CA VAL A 80 -7.34 -0.44 -21.48
C VAL A 80 -5.94 -1.05 -21.48
N ALA A 81 -5.33 -1.14 -22.66
CA ALA A 81 -3.94 -1.57 -22.82
C ALA A 81 -2.98 -0.39 -22.58
N PHE A 82 -2.70 -0.11 -21.32
CA PHE A 82 -1.81 0.97 -20.90
C PHE A 82 -0.71 0.42 -19.99
N ARG A 83 0.54 0.91 -20.17
CA ARG A 83 1.68 0.59 -19.29
C ARG A 83 2.17 1.86 -18.63
N PRO A 84 1.79 2.12 -17.37
CA PRO A 84 2.26 3.29 -16.64
C PRO A 84 3.78 3.21 -16.39
N LYS A 85 4.42 4.36 -16.39
CA LYS A 85 5.79 4.48 -15.89
C LYS A 85 5.72 4.71 -14.38
N LEU A 86 5.80 3.63 -13.62
CA LEU A 86 5.73 3.68 -12.16
C LEU A 86 7.01 4.28 -11.57
N LYS A 87 6.86 5.14 -10.57
CA LYS A 87 7.94 5.64 -9.73
C LYS A 87 8.22 4.62 -8.64
N VAL A 88 9.35 3.93 -8.72
CA VAL A 88 9.78 2.96 -7.72
C VAL A 88 10.78 3.62 -6.78
N LEU A 89 10.56 3.54 -5.48
CA LEU A 89 11.44 4.05 -4.44
C LEU A 89 11.88 2.91 -3.53
N SER A 90 13.18 2.67 -3.46
CA SER A 90 13.78 1.78 -2.47
C SER A 90 14.08 2.56 -1.20
N LEU A 91 13.80 1.94 -0.05
CA LEU A 91 14.06 2.46 1.27
C LEU A 91 14.92 1.47 2.05
N ASP A 92 15.83 1.99 2.85
CA ASP A 92 16.70 1.24 3.75
C ASP A 92 17.08 2.10 4.96
N ILE A 93 17.19 1.49 6.14
CA ILE A 93 17.63 2.18 7.36
C ILE A 93 18.86 1.51 7.98
N GLU A 94 19.65 2.32 8.68
CA GLU A 94 20.75 1.84 9.49
C GLU A 94 20.54 2.27 10.95
N THR A 95 20.62 1.30 11.86
CA THR A 95 20.45 1.52 13.30
C THR A 95 21.75 1.28 14.05
N GLY A 96 21.95 2.00 15.15
CA GLY A 96 23.08 1.84 16.02
C GLY A 96 22.90 0.71 17.05
N GLU A 97 23.97 0.42 17.81
CA GLU A 97 23.99 -0.66 18.82
C GLU A 97 22.95 -0.46 19.93
N ARG A 98 22.56 0.78 20.21
CA ARG A 98 21.52 1.11 21.19
C ARG A 98 20.13 1.26 20.59
N GLY A 99 19.98 0.90 19.33
CA GLY A 99 18.73 0.99 18.60
C GLY A 99 18.38 2.41 18.14
N GLU A 100 19.33 3.34 18.09
CA GLU A 100 19.13 4.67 17.51
C GLU A 100 19.14 4.65 15.98
N LEU A 101 18.37 5.51 15.31
CA LEU A 101 18.39 5.69 13.85
C LEU A 101 19.63 6.48 13.43
N LEU A 102 20.56 5.84 12.75
CA LEU A 102 21.78 6.46 12.25
C LEU A 102 21.61 7.05 10.86
N CYS A 103 20.92 6.34 9.99
CA CYS A 103 20.72 6.73 8.59
C CYS A 103 19.38 6.20 8.06
N LEU A 104 18.77 6.98 7.17
CA LEU A 104 17.67 6.54 6.31
C LEU A 104 18.03 6.89 4.88
N GLY A 105 18.05 5.89 4.01
CA GLY A 105 18.38 5.98 2.60
C GLY A 105 17.15 5.83 1.70
N LEU A 106 17.06 6.69 0.68
CA LEU A 106 16.08 6.62 -0.40
C LEU A 106 16.80 6.52 -1.73
N TYR A 107 16.38 5.60 -2.58
CA TYR A 107 16.94 5.39 -3.90
C TYR A 107 15.89 5.08 -4.97
N SER A 108 16.09 5.67 -6.14
CA SER A 108 15.39 5.36 -7.39
C SER A 108 16.37 5.58 -8.55
N ASP A 109 16.00 5.19 -9.79
CA ASP A 109 16.89 5.26 -10.97
C ASP A 109 17.65 6.59 -11.13
N ASN A 110 16.95 7.72 -10.95
CA ASN A 110 17.51 9.07 -11.11
C ASN A 110 17.46 9.90 -9.83
N TYR A 111 17.27 9.25 -8.69
CA TYR A 111 17.09 9.93 -7.42
C TYR A 111 17.76 9.15 -6.29
N LYS A 112 18.45 9.87 -5.42
CA LYS A 112 18.98 9.33 -4.16
C LYS A 112 19.04 10.40 -3.10
N LYS A 113 18.71 10.04 -1.88
CA LYS A 113 18.83 10.88 -0.71
C LYS A 113 19.14 10.03 0.52
N SER A 114 19.97 10.53 1.41
CA SER A 114 20.28 9.88 2.68
C SER A 114 20.19 10.91 3.79
N PHE A 115 19.43 10.64 4.80
CA PHE A 115 19.30 11.43 6.02
C PHE A 115 20.20 10.78 7.08
N VAL A 116 21.09 11.53 7.69
CA VAL A 116 22.04 11.00 8.68
C VAL A 116 21.96 11.78 9.98
N SER A 117 22.06 11.08 11.12
CA SER A 117 22.02 11.69 12.45
C SER A 117 23.23 12.59 12.72
N ALA A 118 23.09 13.52 13.67
CA ALA A 118 24.06 14.56 14.02
C ALA A 118 25.50 14.06 14.18
N GLY A 119 26.43 14.90 13.76
CA GLY A 119 27.89 14.67 13.86
C GLY A 119 28.54 14.13 12.61
N LYS A 120 27.78 13.73 11.58
CA LYS A 120 28.32 13.25 10.29
C LYS A 120 27.98 14.24 9.18
N THR A 121 28.91 15.14 8.88
CA THR A 121 28.79 15.99 7.69
C THR A 121 29.35 15.30 6.47
N SER A 122 28.68 15.43 5.35
CA SER A 122 29.14 14.90 4.06
C SER A 122 29.18 16.01 3.01
N LYS A 123 30.20 15.97 2.15
CA LYS A 123 30.30 16.85 0.98
C LYS A 123 29.39 16.39 -0.18
N ARG A 124 28.74 15.23 -0.05
CA ARG A 124 27.87 14.67 -1.08
C ARG A 124 26.50 15.37 -1.03
N LYS A 125 26.06 15.93 -2.15
CA LYS A 125 24.81 16.69 -2.25
C LYS A 125 23.54 15.90 -1.88
N PHE A 126 23.57 14.59 -1.95
CA PHE A 126 22.44 13.72 -1.61
C PHE A 126 22.40 13.33 -0.13
N VAL A 127 23.38 13.74 0.69
CA VAL A 127 23.42 13.49 2.13
C VAL A 127 22.93 14.72 2.86
N VAL A 128 21.89 14.54 3.65
CA VAL A 128 21.28 15.57 4.52
C VAL A 128 21.63 15.24 5.95
N SER A 129 22.38 16.13 6.62
CA SER A 129 22.67 16.00 8.05
C SER A 129 21.47 16.50 8.85
N CYS A 130 21.02 15.69 9.80
CA CYS A 130 19.93 15.98 10.72
C CYS A 130 20.47 16.05 12.15
N LYS A 131 19.86 16.87 12.99
CA LYS A 131 20.28 17.05 14.40
C LYS A 131 20.00 15.79 15.24
N ASP A 132 18.89 15.11 14.98
CA ASP A 132 18.38 13.97 15.71
C ASP A 132 17.47 13.06 14.85
N GLU A 133 16.92 12.01 15.45
CA GLU A 133 16.00 11.08 14.80
C GLU A 133 14.68 11.75 14.37
N GLU A 134 14.19 12.69 15.17
CA GLU A 134 12.94 13.41 14.88
C GLU A 134 13.05 14.18 13.56
N GLU A 135 14.14 14.93 13.39
CA GLU A 135 14.40 15.65 12.14
C GLU A 135 14.62 14.71 10.94
N ILE A 136 15.20 13.52 11.16
CA ILE A 136 15.28 12.51 10.10
C ILE A 136 13.88 12.10 9.65
N LEU A 137 12.96 11.81 10.59
CA LEU A 137 11.60 11.38 10.27
C LEU A 137 10.79 12.48 9.57
N GLU A 138 10.90 13.73 10.04
CA GLU A 138 10.22 14.88 9.43
C GLU A 138 10.66 15.08 7.98
N LYS A 139 11.97 15.16 7.76
CA LYS A 139 12.56 15.33 6.43
C LYS A 139 12.30 14.11 5.51
N PHE A 140 12.37 12.91 6.06
CA PHE A 140 12.00 11.71 5.33
C PHE A 140 10.57 11.79 4.85
N LYS A 141 9.63 12.12 5.74
CA LYS A 141 8.20 12.19 5.39
C LYS A 141 7.94 13.26 4.33
N GLU A 142 8.51 14.45 4.49
CA GLU A 142 8.41 15.54 3.51
C GLU A 142 8.93 15.08 2.13
N GLU A 143 10.15 14.56 2.09
CA GLU A 143 10.78 14.13 0.86
C GLU A 143 10.09 12.93 0.19
N PHE A 144 9.57 12.00 1.00
CA PHE A 144 8.83 10.84 0.52
C PHE A 144 7.51 11.25 -0.14
N LEU A 145 6.79 12.20 0.46
CA LEU A 145 5.54 12.73 -0.08
C LEU A 145 5.78 13.58 -1.33
N ASP A 146 6.86 14.37 -1.37
CA ASP A 146 7.25 15.18 -2.55
C ASP A 146 7.71 14.29 -3.72
N PHE A 147 8.49 13.25 -3.46
CA PHE A 147 8.87 12.28 -4.50
C PHE A 147 7.65 11.53 -5.06
N ASP A 148 6.64 11.28 -4.23
CA ASP A 148 5.38 10.61 -4.56
C ASP A 148 5.57 9.26 -5.27
N PRO A 149 6.15 8.22 -4.62
CA PRO A 149 6.36 6.93 -5.23
C PRO A 149 5.06 6.16 -5.47
N ASP A 150 4.97 5.42 -6.57
CA ASP A 150 3.90 4.45 -6.83
C ASP A 150 4.18 3.12 -6.13
N VAL A 151 5.46 2.72 -6.12
CA VAL A 151 5.94 1.47 -5.53
C VAL A 151 7.03 1.78 -4.52
N ILE A 152 6.91 1.20 -3.34
CA ILE A 152 7.91 1.22 -2.27
C ILE A 152 8.50 -0.17 -2.18
N THR A 153 9.82 -0.29 -2.10
CA THR A 153 10.50 -1.58 -1.95
C THR A 153 11.75 -1.45 -1.10
N GLY A 154 12.31 -2.56 -0.69
CA GLY A 154 13.54 -2.70 0.08
C GLY A 154 13.70 -4.16 0.51
N TRP A 155 14.84 -4.48 1.12
CA TRP A 155 15.08 -5.81 1.66
C TRP A 155 14.54 -5.91 3.08
N SER A 156 13.62 -6.85 3.35
CA SER A 156 12.91 -6.95 4.63
C SER A 156 12.23 -5.65 5.06
N VAL A 157 11.84 -4.82 4.10
CA VAL A 157 11.42 -3.44 4.33
C VAL A 157 10.16 -3.33 5.19
N ILE A 158 9.29 -4.34 5.15
CA ILE A 158 8.06 -4.35 5.94
C ILE A 158 8.35 -4.76 7.38
N ASP A 159 9.07 -5.88 7.56
CA ASP A 159 9.28 -6.49 8.87
C ASP A 159 10.36 -5.78 9.69
N PHE A 160 11.30 -5.09 9.05
CA PHE A 160 12.36 -4.36 9.72
C PHE A 160 12.19 -2.85 9.59
N ASP A 161 12.39 -2.27 8.40
CA ASP A 161 12.46 -0.81 8.23
C ASP A 161 11.18 -0.10 8.65
N PHE A 162 10.05 -0.49 8.07
CA PHE A 162 8.78 0.15 8.40
C PHE A 162 8.25 -0.20 9.78
N ALA A 163 8.59 -1.38 10.32
CA ALA A 163 8.27 -1.72 11.70
C ALA A 163 8.99 -0.77 12.66
N TYR A 164 10.28 -0.59 12.46
CA TYR A 164 11.10 0.33 13.24
C TYR A 164 10.66 1.80 13.06
N LEU A 165 10.46 2.23 11.82
CA LEU A 165 10.01 3.60 11.53
C LEU A 165 8.64 3.90 12.16
N ARG A 166 7.66 2.99 12.08
CA ARG A 166 6.35 3.17 12.75
C ARG A 166 6.52 3.48 14.23
N ASP A 167 7.38 2.73 14.93
CA ASP A 167 7.60 2.91 16.36
C ASP A 167 8.26 4.26 16.66
N LEU A 168 9.17 4.72 15.81
CA LEU A 168 9.74 6.06 15.92
C LEU A 168 8.70 7.16 15.62
N PHE A 169 7.88 7.01 14.59
CA PHE A 169 6.77 7.95 14.30
C PHE A 169 5.83 8.08 15.50
N GLU A 170 5.53 6.98 16.20
CA GLU A 170 4.73 6.98 17.42
C GLU A 170 5.47 7.67 18.59
N LYS A 171 6.74 7.34 18.82
CA LYS A 171 7.61 7.95 19.84
C LYS A 171 7.64 9.47 19.75
N TYR A 172 7.82 10.00 18.53
CA TYR A 172 7.89 11.45 18.27
C TYR A 172 6.53 12.08 17.97
N LYS A 173 5.41 11.33 18.05
CA LYS A 173 4.05 11.80 17.79
C LYS A 173 3.87 12.39 16.40
N ILE A 174 4.64 11.94 15.44
CA ILE A 174 4.51 12.29 14.03
C ILE A 174 3.48 11.35 13.39
N ASN A 175 2.56 11.88 12.58
CA ASN A 175 1.55 11.06 11.93
C ASN A 175 2.18 10.14 10.87
N PHE A 176 2.03 8.82 11.04
CA PHE A 176 2.49 7.80 10.07
C PHE A 176 1.51 7.69 8.89
N SER A 177 1.37 8.78 8.12
CA SER A 177 0.55 8.85 6.90
C SER A 177 1.47 9.09 5.71
N LEU A 178 1.77 8.04 4.96
CA LEU A 178 2.67 8.03 3.80
C LEU A 178 1.89 7.86 2.48
N GLY A 179 0.56 7.81 2.53
CA GLY A 179 -0.30 7.58 1.39
C GLY A 179 -0.74 8.85 0.67
N ARG A 180 -1.53 8.65 -0.39
CA ARG A 180 -2.21 9.69 -1.17
C ARG A 180 -3.60 10.01 -0.61
N THR A 181 -3.82 9.74 0.67
CA THR A 181 -5.03 10.06 1.43
C THR A 181 -4.64 10.54 2.84
N THR A 182 -5.59 11.07 3.59
CA THR A 182 -5.39 11.47 4.99
C THR A 182 -5.31 10.29 5.96
N GLU A 183 -5.55 9.06 5.49
CA GLU A 183 -5.50 7.87 6.33
C GLU A 183 -4.07 7.56 6.78
N LYS A 184 -3.97 7.02 8.00
CA LYS A 184 -2.70 6.47 8.50
C LYS A 184 -2.33 5.21 7.72
N SER A 185 -1.05 5.06 7.44
CA SER A 185 -0.50 3.78 6.94
C SER A 185 -0.69 2.69 7.98
N ARG A 186 -1.07 1.47 7.56
CA ARG A 186 -1.40 0.37 8.46
C ARG A 186 -0.41 -0.77 8.29
N LEU A 187 0.43 -0.93 9.28
CA LEU A 187 1.39 -2.04 9.34
C LEU A 187 0.81 -3.18 10.17
N LYS A 188 0.85 -4.38 9.62
CA LYS A 188 0.51 -5.63 10.30
C LYS A 188 1.70 -6.57 10.23
N ILE A 189 2.33 -6.83 11.36
CA ILE A 189 3.40 -7.81 11.49
C ILE A 189 2.81 -9.16 11.85
N GLU A 190 3.22 -10.18 11.13
CA GLU A 190 2.80 -11.56 11.36
C GLU A 190 3.99 -12.37 11.93
N SER A 191 3.76 -13.02 13.06
CA SER A 191 4.76 -13.90 13.69
C SER A 191 4.72 -15.34 13.16
N ASN A 192 3.80 -15.65 12.25
CA ASN A 192 3.58 -16.98 11.73
C ASN A 192 4.24 -17.15 10.37
N PHE A 193 5.06 -18.17 10.22
CA PHE A 193 5.77 -18.50 8.97
C PHE A 193 4.87 -18.63 7.73
N PHE A 194 3.60 -19.00 7.92
CA PHE A 194 2.62 -19.15 6.83
C PHE A 194 1.88 -17.88 6.44
N ARG A 195 2.15 -16.75 7.10
CA ARG A 195 1.51 -15.47 6.82
C ARG A 195 2.57 -14.39 6.65
N SER A 196 2.46 -13.64 5.57
CA SER A 196 3.35 -12.51 5.31
C SER A 196 2.85 -11.26 6.02
N SER A 197 3.76 -10.51 6.59
CA SER A 197 3.52 -9.15 7.08
C SER A 197 3.06 -8.25 5.95
N THR A 198 2.30 -7.24 6.26
CA THR A 198 1.75 -6.33 5.26
C THR A 198 1.82 -4.88 5.72
N LEU A 199 2.21 -4.00 4.81
CA LEU A 199 2.09 -2.56 4.99
C LEU A 199 1.12 -2.00 3.94
N LYS A 200 0.01 -1.43 4.41
CA LYS A 200 -0.96 -0.74 3.55
C LYS A 200 -0.70 0.75 3.59
N VAL A 201 -0.35 1.29 2.44
CA VAL A 201 -0.17 2.72 2.19
C VAL A 201 -1.15 3.12 1.11
N SER A 202 -2.16 3.92 1.44
CA SER A 202 -3.24 4.27 0.50
C SER A 202 -2.69 4.91 -0.78
N GLY A 203 -3.04 4.33 -1.94
CA GLY A 203 -2.58 4.80 -3.25
C GLY A 203 -1.15 4.41 -3.62
N ARG A 204 -0.48 3.52 -2.86
CA ARG A 204 0.85 3.01 -3.16
C ARG A 204 0.93 1.51 -2.97
N LEU A 205 1.80 0.86 -3.72
CA LEU A 205 2.12 -0.56 -3.56
C LEU A 205 3.41 -0.70 -2.73
N VAL A 206 3.41 -1.60 -1.75
CA VAL A 206 4.62 -1.95 -1.00
C VAL A 206 5.00 -3.38 -1.34
N LEU A 207 6.23 -3.57 -1.80
CA LEU A 207 6.80 -4.86 -2.17
C LEU A 207 8.04 -5.12 -1.33
N ASP A 208 8.01 -6.20 -0.57
CA ASP A 208 9.18 -6.68 0.16
C ASP A 208 10.12 -7.45 -0.77
N GLY A 209 11.42 -7.29 -0.61
CA GLY A 209 12.45 -7.95 -1.39
C GLY A 209 12.89 -9.32 -0.85
N LEU A 210 12.15 -9.88 0.13
CA LEU A 210 12.39 -11.21 0.65
C LEU A 210 11.83 -12.28 -0.26
#